data_9c46fee21bb682693d02a2e46ca1df64
#
_entry.id   9c46fee21bb682693d02a2e46ca1df64
#
_cell.length_a   1.000
_cell.length_b   1.000
_cell.length_c   1.000
_cell.angle_alpha   90.00
_cell.angle_beta   90.00
_cell.angle_gamma   90.00
#
_symmetry.space_group_name_H-M   'P 1'
#
loop_
_entity.id
_entity.type
_entity.pdbx_description
1 polymer ?
#
loop_
_entity_poly.entity_id
_entity_poly.type
_entity_poly.pdbx_seq_one_letter_code
_entity_poly.pdbx_strand_id
1 'polypeptide(L)'
;MQIRKSCLTFAAAIAALAAAAACSAEPVRVMSFNIRYGAAPDGENAWPHRSALVMDVIDAGAPDLLGLQEALREQLDEICRELPEYAKVGVGRNPDGGGEYSAILYRASRFDLSDAGTFWLSATPKKPGSKTWGNNLPRIVTWARLLDRTSGRRMVMFNTHWDHESQPARLESGELLGKRVHKLASTDEPVIVTGDYNAAPKNPAFVSLLEGGSLRDTFRAVHPDETDVGTFNGFGKTTHASKIDAVLVSDHWEVKDAAIVRTREGERFPSDHYPVTATIELPEAPASE
;
A
#
# COMPACT_ATOMS: atom_id res chain seq x y z
N MET A 1 -19.05 87.00 -0.91
CA MET A 1 -19.59 86.06 0.05
C MET A 1 -19.37 84.68 -0.65
N GLN A 2 -18.26 84.02 -0.34
CA GLN A 2 -17.83 82.75 -1.01
C GLN A 2 -18.21 81.57 -0.11
N ILE A 3 -19.07 80.68 -0.58
CA ILE A 3 -19.47 79.44 0.07
C ILE A 3 -18.48 78.36 -0.34
N ARG A 4 -17.66 77.86 0.61
CA ARG A 4 -16.78 76.68 0.41
C ARG A 4 -17.64 75.42 0.56
N LYS A 5 -17.69 74.61 -0.50
CA LYS A 5 -18.24 73.24 -0.46
C LYS A 5 -17.13 72.30 -0.06
N SER A 6 -17.26 71.67 1.12
CA SER A 6 -16.41 70.57 1.58
C SER A 6 -16.94 69.28 0.98
N CYS A 7 -16.15 68.62 0.16
CA CYS A 7 -16.38 67.25 -0.26
C CYS A 7 -15.79 66.32 0.78
N LEU A 8 -16.64 65.54 1.50
CA LEU A 8 -16.21 64.36 2.29
C LEU A 8 -16.16 63.17 1.34
N THR A 9 -14.96 62.64 1.12
CA THR A 9 -14.75 61.38 0.45
C THR A 9 -14.78 60.27 1.49
N PHE A 10 -15.82 59.43 1.42
CA PHE A 10 -15.89 58.15 2.18
C PHE A 10 -15.07 57.10 1.44
N ALA A 11 -13.96 56.70 2.02
CA ALA A 11 -13.22 55.52 1.58
C ALA A 11 -13.82 54.26 2.23
N ALA A 12 -14.56 53.48 1.47
CA ALA A 12 -15.01 52.16 1.90
C ALA A 12 -13.87 51.16 1.76
N ALA A 13 -13.30 50.72 2.88
CA ALA A 13 -12.37 49.58 2.90
C ALA A 13 -13.16 48.28 2.78
N ILE A 14 -13.08 47.66 1.63
CA ILE A 14 -13.59 46.29 1.44
C ILE A 14 -12.50 45.33 1.98
N ALA A 15 -12.74 44.81 3.20
CA ALA A 15 -11.96 43.70 3.72
C ALA A 15 -12.43 42.43 3.02
N ALA A 16 -11.65 41.94 2.05
CA ALA A 16 -11.84 40.60 1.46
C ALA A 16 -11.41 39.56 2.50
N LEU A 17 -12.37 38.98 3.22
CA LEU A 17 -12.16 37.74 3.94
C LEU A 17 -11.95 36.64 2.90
N ALA A 18 -10.71 36.25 2.66
CA ALA A 18 -10.40 34.99 2.01
C ALA A 18 -10.76 33.88 3.02
N ALA A 19 -11.95 33.31 2.88
CA ALA A 19 -12.27 32.06 3.53
C ALA A 19 -11.31 31.01 2.94
N ALA A 20 -10.26 30.65 3.69
CA ALA A 20 -9.51 29.45 3.42
C ALA A 20 -10.51 28.31 3.54
N ALA A 21 -11.01 27.81 2.41
CA ALA A 21 -11.73 26.54 2.38
C ALA A 21 -10.79 25.52 3.01
N ALA A 22 -11.18 24.99 4.19
CA ALA A 22 -10.52 23.84 4.77
C ALA A 22 -10.59 22.74 3.70
N CYS A 23 -9.46 22.48 3.03
CA CYS A 23 -9.35 21.42 2.06
C CYS A 23 -9.33 20.13 2.84
N SER A 24 -10.52 19.53 3.06
CA SER A 24 -10.60 18.16 3.57
C SER A 24 -9.69 17.31 2.71
N ALA A 25 -8.75 16.61 3.33
CA ALA A 25 -7.84 15.75 2.59
C ALA A 25 -8.67 14.66 1.90
N GLU A 26 -8.60 14.58 0.57
CA GLU A 26 -9.29 13.51 -0.15
C GLU A 26 -8.82 12.15 0.38
N PRO A 27 -9.75 11.22 0.66
CA PRO A 27 -9.39 9.88 1.09
C PRO A 27 -8.40 9.22 0.12
N VAL A 28 -7.48 8.45 0.67
CA VAL A 28 -6.53 7.64 -0.10
C VAL A 28 -7.03 6.21 -0.17
N ARG A 29 -7.22 5.69 -1.37
CA ARG A 29 -7.57 4.29 -1.61
C ARG A 29 -6.30 3.48 -1.77
N VAL A 30 -6.15 2.46 -0.93
CA VAL A 30 -4.98 1.57 -0.91
C VAL A 30 -5.41 0.15 -1.24
N MET A 31 -4.62 -0.56 -2.03
CA MET A 31 -4.82 -1.98 -2.32
C MET A 31 -3.53 -2.75 -2.09
N SER A 32 -3.61 -3.92 -1.45
CA SER A 32 -2.57 -4.95 -1.42
C SER A 32 -3.05 -6.13 -2.25
N PHE A 33 -2.26 -6.57 -3.23
CA PHE A 33 -2.67 -7.64 -4.11
C PHE A 33 -1.49 -8.55 -4.50
N ASN A 34 -1.45 -9.75 -3.98
CA ASN A 34 -0.60 -10.81 -4.52
C ASN A 34 -1.22 -11.29 -5.84
N ILE A 35 -0.55 -10.98 -6.96
CA ILE A 35 -1.05 -11.28 -8.31
C ILE A 35 -0.60 -12.64 -8.83
N ARG A 36 -0.01 -13.48 -8.01
CA ARG A 36 0.55 -14.78 -8.36
C ARG A 36 1.67 -14.70 -9.40
N TYR A 37 2.74 -15.42 -9.14
CA TYR A 37 3.94 -15.54 -9.97
C TYR A 37 3.60 -15.91 -11.44
N GLY A 38 3.91 -15.04 -12.38
CA GLY A 38 3.46 -15.13 -13.76
C GLY A 38 4.04 -16.30 -14.56
N ALA A 39 5.17 -16.87 -14.11
CA ALA A 39 5.78 -18.04 -14.73
C ALA A 39 5.43 -19.37 -14.04
N ALA A 40 4.48 -19.36 -13.09
CA ALA A 40 4.02 -20.58 -12.45
C ALA A 40 3.31 -21.51 -13.46
N PRO A 41 3.50 -22.84 -13.36
CA PRO A 41 2.82 -23.80 -14.24
C PRO A 41 1.38 -24.04 -13.80
N ASP A 42 0.57 -22.97 -13.76
CA ASP A 42 -0.79 -22.96 -13.22
C ASP A 42 -1.86 -23.41 -14.24
N GLY A 43 -1.47 -23.89 -15.44
CA GLY A 43 -2.40 -24.40 -16.47
C GLY A 43 -3.42 -23.33 -16.87
N GLU A 44 -4.71 -23.62 -16.67
CA GLU A 44 -5.82 -22.67 -16.99
C GLU A 44 -5.79 -21.39 -16.16
N ASN A 45 -5.05 -21.34 -15.06
CA ASN A 45 -4.83 -20.17 -14.24
C ASN A 45 -3.50 -19.46 -14.55
N ALA A 46 -2.78 -19.87 -15.59
CA ALA A 46 -1.55 -19.18 -16.01
C ALA A 46 -1.83 -17.71 -16.36
N TRP A 47 -0.83 -16.85 -16.18
CA TRP A 47 -0.95 -15.40 -16.33
C TRP A 47 -1.70 -14.93 -17.59
N PRO A 48 -1.46 -15.45 -18.81
CA PRO A 48 -2.17 -14.99 -20.01
C PRO A 48 -3.68 -15.20 -19.97
N HIS A 49 -4.17 -16.14 -19.14
CA HIS A 49 -5.60 -16.44 -19.05
C HIS A 49 -6.35 -15.60 -18.00
N ARG A 50 -5.62 -14.85 -17.14
CA ARG A 50 -6.18 -14.09 -16.05
C ARG A 50 -5.66 -12.64 -15.94
N SER A 51 -4.69 -12.25 -16.78
CA SER A 51 -4.11 -10.90 -16.72
C SER A 51 -5.18 -9.81 -16.89
N ALA A 52 -6.11 -9.97 -17.84
CA ALA A 52 -7.21 -9.03 -18.03
C ALA A 52 -8.06 -8.90 -16.75
N LEU A 53 -8.40 -10.01 -16.09
CA LEU A 53 -9.19 -9.98 -14.86
C LEU A 53 -8.42 -9.33 -13.68
N VAL A 54 -7.09 -9.45 -13.64
CA VAL A 54 -6.27 -8.70 -12.67
C VAL A 54 -6.37 -7.20 -12.92
N MET A 55 -6.30 -6.75 -14.18
CA MET A 55 -6.44 -5.34 -14.56
C MET A 55 -7.83 -4.81 -14.26
N ASP A 56 -8.87 -5.58 -14.58
CA ASP A 56 -10.27 -5.22 -14.26
C ASP A 56 -10.48 -5.02 -12.76
N VAL A 57 -9.87 -5.86 -11.93
CA VAL A 57 -9.95 -5.73 -10.46
C VAL A 57 -9.22 -4.49 -9.97
N ILE A 58 -8.05 -4.18 -10.54
CA ILE A 58 -7.30 -2.96 -10.19
C ILE A 58 -8.07 -1.72 -10.65
N ASP A 59 -8.57 -1.70 -11.88
CA ASP A 59 -9.33 -0.59 -12.44
C ASP A 59 -10.62 -0.33 -11.66
N ALA A 60 -11.41 -1.38 -11.39
CA ALA A 60 -12.64 -1.28 -10.60
C ALA A 60 -12.39 -0.79 -9.15
N GLY A 61 -11.31 -1.24 -8.52
CA GLY A 61 -10.89 -0.77 -7.19
C GLY A 61 -10.32 0.64 -7.22
N ALA A 62 -9.82 1.06 -8.37
CA ALA A 62 -9.20 2.36 -8.64
C ALA A 62 -8.31 2.86 -7.49
N PRO A 63 -7.36 2.05 -6.97
CA PRO A 63 -6.52 2.46 -5.85
C PRO A 63 -5.64 3.65 -6.22
N ASP A 64 -5.41 4.53 -5.26
CA ASP A 64 -4.43 5.61 -5.38
C ASP A 64 -3.01 5.07 -5.18
N LEU A 65 -2.90 4.06 -4.29
CA LEU A 65 -1.67 3.36 -3.93
C LEU A 65 -1.91 1.84 -3.98
N LEU A 66 -1.04 1.11 -4.66
CA LEU A 66 -1.17 -0.32 -4.90
C LEU A 66 0.15 -1.03 -4.59
N GLY A 67 0.12 -1.99 -3.66
CA GLY A 67 1.21 -2.93 -3.40
C GLY A 67 0.97 -4.25 -4.11
N LEU A 68 1.84 -4.63 -5.04
CA LEU A 68 1.79 -5.91 -5.74
C LEU A 68 2.85 -6.86 -5.22
N GLN A 69 2.49 -8.13 -4.99
CA GLN A 69 3.40 -9.18 -4.61
C GLN A 69 3.44 -10.27 -5.70
N GLU A 70 4.53 -11.03 -5.74
CA GLU A 70 4.85 -12.06 -6.74
C GLU A 70 5.00 -11.55 -8.19
N ALA A 71 4.87 -10.26 -8.42
CA ALA A 71 4.92 -9.69 -9.75
C ALA A 71 6.29 -9.87 -10.42
N LEU A 72 6.31 -10.40 -11.64
CA LEU A 72 7.48 -10.35 -12.51
C LEU A 72 7.54 -9.02 -13.26
N ARG A 73 8.71 -8.69 -13.79
CA ARG A 73 8.91 -7.48 -14.60
C ARG A 73 7.91 -7.41 -15.75
N GLU A 74 7.70 -8.51 -16.45
CA GLU A 74 6.80 -8.60 -17.61
C GLU A 74 5.35 -8.35 -17.22
N GLN A 75 4.91 -8.87 -16.05
CA GLN A 75 3.58 -8.60 -15.50
C GLN A 75 3.43 -7.11 -15.12
N LEU A 76 4.44 -6.52 -14.49
CA LEU A 76 4.43 -5.09 -14.14
C LEU A 76 4.43 -4.20 -15.38
N ASP A 77 5.18 -4.56 -16.42
CA ASP A 77 5.24 -3.80 -17.68
C ASP A 77 3.90 -3.90 -18.43
N GLU A 78 3.24 -5.06 -18.40
CA GLU A 78 1.90 -5.24 -18.95
C GLU A 78 0.86 -4.41 -18.17
N ILE A 79 0.84 -4.49 -16.84
CA ILE A 79 -0.07 -3.70 -16.00
C ILE A 79 0.10 -2.19 -16.25
N CYS A 80 1.34 -1.68 -16.25
CA CYS A 80 1.57 -0.25 -16.49
C CYS A 80 1.28 0.20 -17.93
N ARG A 81 1.23 -0.71 -18.89
CA ARG A 81 0.82 -0.42 -20.26
C ARG A 81 -0.70 -0.31 -20.37
N GLU A 82 -1.42 -1.21 -19.72
CA GLU A 82 -2.88 -1.25 -19.73
C GLU A 82 -3.51 -0.21 -18.78
N LEU A 83 -2.81 0.14 -17.70
CA LEU A 83 -3.22 1.12 -16.70
C LEU A 83 -2.15 2.24 -16.61
N PRO A 84 -2.05 3.11 -17.64
CA PRO A 84 -0.96 4.08 -17.78
C PRO A 84 -0.98 5.22 -16.76
N GLU A 85 -2.03 5.35 -15.97
CA GLU A 85 -2.12 6.31 -14.87
C GLU A 85 -1.21 5.96 -13.68
N TYR A 86 -0.67 4.73 -13.63
CA TYR A 86 0.24 4.31 -12.56
C TYR A 86 1.70 4.43 -12.94
N ALA A 87 2.47 5.05 -12.06
CA ALA A 87 3.92 4.91 -12.01
C ALA A 87 4.30 3.79 -11.02
N LYS A 88 5.46 3.15 -11.22
CA LYS A 88 5.91 2.02 -10.40
C LYS A 88 7.28 2.23 -9.78
N VAL A 89 7.49 1.62 -8.61
CA VAL A 89 8.76 1.57 -7.87
C VAL A 89 9.05 0.13 -7.44
N GLY A 90 10.31 -0.24 -7.43
CA GLY A 90 10.80 -1.52 -6.93
C GLY A 90 11.83 -2.16 -7.84
N VAL A 91 12.49 -3.18 -7.30
CA VAL A 91 13.42 -4.07 -8.00
C VAL A 91 13.06 -5.52 -7.69
N GLY A 92 13.46 -6.44 -8.55
CA GLY A 92 13.30 -7.86 -8.26
C GLY A 92 14.21 -8.35 -7.13
N ARG A 93 13.79 -9.40 -6.46
CA ARG A 93 14.41 -9.91 -5.23
C ARG A 93 15.77 -10.58 -5.42
N ASN A 94 16.13 -10.96 -6.65
CA ASN A 94 17.37 -11.65 -6.97
C ASN A 94 18.59 -10.70 -6.98
N PRO A 95 19.82 -11.24 -6.89
CA PRO A 95 21.04 -10.43 -6.91
C PRO A 95 21.22 -9.58 -8.18
N ASP A 96 20.68 -10.04 -9.31
CA ASP A 96 20.70 -9.37 -10.60
C ASP A 96 19.57 -8.35 -10.79
N GLY A 97 18.71 -8.17 -9.78
CA GLY A 97 17.53 -7.32 -9.85
C GLY A 97 16.33 -7.94 -10.57
N GLY A 98 16.42 -9.23 -10.96
CA GLY A 98 15.31 -10.02 -11.50
C GLY A 98 14.52 -10.74 -10.43
N GLY A 99 13.66 -11.68 -10.87
CA GLY A 99 12.75 -12.43 -10.01
C GLY A 99 11.52 -11.62 -9.59
N GLU A 100 10.85 -12.06 -8.55
CA GLU A 100 9.62 -11.42 -8.06
C GLU A 100 9.90 -10.07 -7.40
N TYR A 101 9.01 -9.14 -7.68
CA TYR A 101 8.94 -7.82 -7.06
C TYR A 101 7.93 -7.82 -5.90
N SER A 102 8.18 -6.98 -4.92
CA SER A 102 7.15 -6.41 -4.05
C SER A 102 6.98 -4.96 -4.50
N ALA A 103 6.31 -4.77 -5.64
CA ALA A 103 6.26 -3.46 -6.29
C ALA A 103 5.25 -2.53 -5.63
N ILE A 104 5.54 -1.22 -5.64
CA ILE A 104 4.59 -0.17 -5.31
C ILE A 104 4.21 0.54 -6.60
N LEU A 105 2.91 0.63 -6.87
CA LEU A 105 2.34 1.45 -7.91
C LEU A 105 1.57 2.61 -7.25
N TYR A 106 1.62 3.79 -7.85
CA TYR A 106 0.93 4.97 -7.36
C TYR A 106 0.36 5.80 -8.53
N ARG A 107 -0.78 6.47 -8.32
CA ARG A 107 -1.35 7.37 -9.33
C ARG A 107 -0.43 8.56 -9.57
N ALA A 108 0.18 8.60 -10.76
CA ALA A 108 1.15 9.63 -11.12
C ALA A 108 0.54 11.05 -11.18
N SER A 109 -0.77 11.17 -11.38
CA SER A 109 -1.48 12.45 -11.33
C SER A 109 -1.65 13.00 -9.92
N ARG A 110 -1.65 12.13 -8.88
CA ARG A 110 -1.88 12.51 -7.48
C ARG A 110 -0.59 12.61 -6.68
N PHE A 111 0.39 11.73 -6.93
CA PHE A 111 1.57 11.62 -6.08
C PHE A 111 2.86 11.97 -6.81
N ASP A 112 3.75 12.67 -6.10
CA ASP A 112 5.15 12.83 -6.47
C ASP A 112 6.02 11.88 -5.66
N LEU A 113 6.85 11.10 -6.34
CA LEU A 113 7.87 10.27 -5.70
C LEU A 113 9.07 11.15 -5.30
N SER A 114 9.35 11.23 -3.99
CA SER A 114 10.48 12.02 -3.48
C SER A 114 11.68 11.16 -3.11
N ASP A 115 11.48 9.92 -2.69
CA ASP A 115 12.54 8.96 -2.37
C ASP A 115 12.00 7.52 -2.42
N ALA A 116 12.87 6.55 -2.70
CA ALA A 116 12.47 5.14 -2.74
C ALA A 116 13.67 4.22 -2.53
N GLY A 117 13.39 2.97 -2.16
CA GLY A 117 14.42 1.96 -2.07
C GLY A 117 13.88 0.56 -1.82
N THR A 118 14.79 -0.40 -1.82
CA THR A 118 14.49 -1.78 -1.51
C THR A 118 15.52 -2.32 -0.53
N PHE A 119 15.08 -3.12 0.42
CA PHE A 119 15.96 -3.86 1.31
C PHE A 119 15.51 -5.32 1.42
N TRP A 120 16.46 -6.19 1.68
CA TRP A 120 16.23 -7.63 1.82
C TRP A 120 15.91 -7.99 3.25
N LEU A 121 14.94 -8.89 3.40
CA LEU A 121 14.55 -9.46 4.69
C LEU A 121 15.57 -10.53 5.08
N SER A 122 16.69 -10.07 5.65
CA SER A 122 17.83 -10.87 6.06
C SER A 122 18.69 -10.11 7.09
N ALA A 123 19.64 -10.78 7.73
CA ALA A 123 20.63 -10.14 8.60
C ALA A 123 21.56 -9.15 7.85
N THR A 124 21.54 -9.18 6.50
CA THR A 124 22.30 -8.25 5.65
C THR A 124 21.37 -7.50 4.69
N PRO A 125 20.50 -6.60 5.18
CA PRO A 125 19.40 -6.02 4.40
C PRO A 125 19.83 -5.20 3.18
N LYS A 126 21.07 -4.75 3.13
CA LYS A 126 21.63 -3.98 2.00
C LYS A 126 22.23 -4.86 0.90
N LYS A 127 22.34 -6.19 1.13
CA LYS A 127 22.95 -7.12 0.18
C LYS A 127 21.86 -7.73 -0.73
N PRO A 128 21.86 -7.42 -2.03
CA PRO A 128 20.91 -8.01 -2.97
C PRO A 128 20.93 -9.53 -2.94
N GLY A 129 19.73 -10.15 -2.98
CA GLY A 129 19.57 -11.59 -2.95
C GLY A 129 19.88 -12.28 -1.62
N SER A 130 20.14 -11.53 -0.55
CA SER A 130 20.49 -12.12 0.74
C SER A 130 19.28 -12.83 1.38
N LYS A 131 19.58 -13.96 2.04
CA LYS A 131 18.67 -14.82 2.79
C LYS A 131 19.45 -15.48 3.91
N THR A 132 19.07 -15.29 5.17
CA THR A 132 19.89 -15.71 6.31
C THR A 132 19.13 -16.40 7.43
N TRP A 133 17.79 -16.43 7.36
CA TRP A 133 16.92 -16.89 8.46
C TRP A 133 16.21 -18.22 8.15
N GLY A 134 16.86 -19.07 7.32
CA GLY A 134 16.32 -20.38 6.93
C GLY A 134 15.31 -20.33 5.79
N ASN A 135 15.12 -19.17 5.16
CA ASN A 135 14.32 -19.03 3.96
C ASN A 135 15.08 -19.52 2.71
N ASN A 136 14.37 -20.22 1.84
CA ASN A 136 14.92 -20.75 0.57
C ASN A 136 15.02 -19.67 -0.52
N LEU A 137 14.14 -18.70 -0.48
CA LEU A 137 14.05 -17.59 -1.45
C LEU A 137 14.36 -16.26 -0.80
N PRO A 138 15.05 -15.32 -1.48
CA PRO A 138 15.17 -13.96 -0.99
C PRO A 138 13.79 -13.32 -0.84
N ARG A 139 13.59 -12.52 0.21
CA ARG A 139 12.40 -11.73 0.44
C ARG A 139 12.78 -10.28 0.60
N ILE A 140 11.94 -9.38 0.13
CA ILE A 140 12.25 -7.95 0.06
C ILE A 140 11.11 -7.09 0.60
N VAL A 141 11.47 -5.88 0.95
CA VAL A 141 10.55 -4.77 1.16
C VAL A 141 10.95 -3.66 0.20
N THR A 142 10.00 -3.22 -0.61
CA THR A 142 10.11 -1.95 -1.34
C THR A 142 9.46 -0.86 -0.51
N TRP A 143 10.04 0.34 -0.49
CA TRP A 143 9.46 1.50 0.15
C TRP A 143 9.52 2.71 -0.79
N ALA A 144 8.54 3.61 -0.64
CA ALA A 144 8.44 4.86 -1.38
C ALA A 144 7.99 5.98 -0.44
N ARG A 145 8.66 7.14 -0.50
CA ARG A 145 8.20 8.38 0.12
C ARG A 145 7.50 9.21 -0.93
N LEU A 146 6.23 9.46 -0.70
CA LEU A 146 5.32 10.10 -1.64
C LEU A 146 4.84 11.45 -1.06
N LEU A 147 4.69 12.43 -1.93
CA LEU A 147 3.99 13.69 -1.65
C LEU A 147 2.63 13.64 -2.34
N ASP A 148 1.55 13.66 -1.58
CA ASP A 148 0.21 13.82 -2.13
C ASP A 148 -0.01 15.28 -2.52
N ARG A 149 -0.18 15.55 -3.82
CA ARG A 149 -0.40 16.89 -4.37
C ARG A 149 -1.73 17.50 -3.92
N THR A 150 -2.71 16.66 -3.60
CA THR A 150 -4.04 17.12 -3.19
C THR A 150 -4.00 17.69 -1.78
N SER A 151 -3.35 16.99 -0.85
CA SER A 151 -3.27 17.41 0.56
C SER A 151 -1.99 18.18 0.89
N GLY A 152 -0.96 18.14 0.04
CA GLY A 152 0.38 18.64 0.33
C GLY A 152 1.14 17.84 1.39
N ARG A 153 0.61 16.69 1.83
CA ARG A 153 1.18 15.86 2.90
C ARG A 153 2.11 14.79 2.33
N ARG A 154 3.21 14.55 3.05
CA ARG A 154 4.11 13.44 2.75
C ARG A 154 3.66 12.20 3.50
N MET A 155 3.95 11.03 2.93
CA MET A 155 3.72 9.73 3.52
C MET A 155 4.77 8.72 3.07
N VAL A 156 4.95 7.65 3.83
CA VAL A 156 5.85 6.55 3.45
C VAL A 156 5.03 5.28 3.28
N MET A 157 5.13 4.67 2.11
CA MET A 157 4.53 3.37 1.82
C MET A 157 5.59 2.29 1.77
N PHE A 158 5.29 1.14 2.34
CA PHE A 158 6.09 -0.10 2.25
C PHE A 158 5.24 -1.19 1.62
N ASN A 159 5.88 -2.08 0.84
CA ASN A 159 5.25 -3.29 0.32
C ASN A 159 6.19 -4.48 0.46
N THR A 160 5.66 -5.64 0.85
CA THR A 160 6.45 -6.82 1.16
C THR A 160 5.76 -8.12 0.79
N HIS A 161 6.54 -9.19 0.65
CA HIS A 161 6.07 -10.57 0.60
C HIS A 161 6.99 -11.43 1.47
N TRP A 162 6.47 -11.96 2.59
CA TRP A 162 7.25 -12.73 3.54
C TRP A 162 7.44 -14.18 3.12
N ASP A 163 8.30 -14.88 3.84
CA ASP A 163 8.59 -16.28 3.52
C ASP A 163 7.41 -17.20 3.90
N HIS A 164 7.02 -18.06 2.97
CA HIS A 164 5.88 -18.96 3.14
C HIS A 164 6.21 -20.22 3.94
N GLU A 165 7.49 -20.62 4.05
CA GLU A 165 7.93 -21.85 4.72
C GLU A 165 8.52 -21.57 6.11
N SER A 166 9.48 -20.63 6.20
CA SER A 166 10.28 -20.43 7.41
C SER A 166 9.61 -19.49 8.41
N GLN A 167 9.09 -20.03 9.49
CA GLN A 167 8.55 -19.23 10.61
C GLN A 167 9.64 -18.34 11.28
N PRO A 168 10.89 -18.81 11.49
CA PRO A 168 11.97 -17.92 11.95
C PRO A 168 12.20 -16.74 11.02
N ALA A 169 12.20 -16.96 9.69
CA ALA A 169 12.36 -15.89 8.73
C ALA A 169 11.21 -14.87 8.80
N ARG A 170 9.96 -15.33 8.98
CA ARG A 170 8.82 -14.41 9.19
C ARG A 170 8.98 -13.58 10.44
N LEU A 171 9.38 -14.18 11.57
CA LEU A 171 9.55 -13.47 12.83
C LEU A 171 10.61 -12.35 12.71
N GLU A 172 11.79 -12.69 12.21
CA GLU A 172 12.87 -11.73 11.97
C GLU A 172 12.46 -10.64 10.94
N SER A 173 11.63 -11.00 9.95
CA SER A 173 11.08 -10.06 8.96
C SER A 173 10.16 -9.04 9.61
N GLY A 174 9.28 -9.47 10.51
CA GLY A 174 8.39 -8.59 11.28
C GLY A 174 9.17 -7.58 12.12
N GLU A 175 10.16 -8.08 12.88
CA GLU A 175 11.01 -7.22 13.69
C GLU A 175 11.85 -6.24 12.85
N LEU A 176 12.46 -6.71 11.76
CA LEU A 176 13.24 -5.85 10.89
C LEU A 176 12.39 -4.77 10.24
N LEU A 177 11.21 -5.14 9.72
CA LEU A 177 10.32 -4.19 9.06
C LEU A 177 9.81 -3.14 10.06
N GLY A 178 9.40 -3.53 11.28
CA GLY A 178 9.01 -2.59 12.33
C GLY A 178 10.11 -1.58 12.65
N LYS A 179 11.35 -2.05 12.86
CA LYS A 179 12.52 -1.18 13.06
C LYS A 179 12.80 -0.25 11.87
N ARG A 180 12.53 -0.72 10.63
CA ARG A 180 12.73 0.07 9.40
C ARG A 180 11.64 1.11 9.17
N VAL A 181 10.41 0.83 9.56
CA VAL A 181 9.31 1.81 9.55
C VAL A 181 9.74 3.04 10.36
N HIS A 182 10.14 2.89 11.62
CA HIS A 182 10.58 4.01 12.46
C HIS A 182 11.87 4.68 11.98
N LYS A 183 12.73 3.97 11.26
CA LYS A 183 13.98 4.54 10.75
C LYS A 183 13.77 5.35 9.48
N LEU A 184 12.86 4.94 8.61
CA LEU A 184 12.65 5.53 7.29
C LEU A 184 11.55 6.60 7.30
N ALA A 185 10.52 6.44 8.11
CA ALA A 185 9.52 7.48 8.33
C ALA A 185 9.93 8.36 9.52
N SER A 186 9.77 9.68 9.39
CA SER A 186 9.82 10.58 10.55
C SER A 186 8.56 10.41 11.41
N THR A 187 8.61 10.91 12.65
CA THR A 187 7.49 10.79 13.60
C THR A 187 6.18 11.37 13.06
N ASP A 188 6.27 12.39 12.19
CA ASP A 188 5.11 13.10 11.64
C ASP A 188 4.70 12.58 10.25
N GLU A 189 5.41 11.59 9.69
CA GLU A 189 5.08 11.02 8.39
C GLU A 189 4.11 9.84 8.55
N PRO A 190 2.89 9.92 8.00
CA PRO A 190 1.96 8.81 7.92
C PRO A 190 2.57 7.61 7.21
N VAL A 191 2.35 6.41 7.75
CA VAL A 191 2.89 5.16 7.20
C VAL A 191 1.77 4.27 6.70
N ILE A 192 2.01 3.61 5.56
CA ILE A 192 1.18 2.56 4.97
C ILE A 192 2.09 1.35 4.72
N VAL A 193 1.66 0.16 5.11
CA VAL A 193 2.37 -1.09 4.79
C VAL A 193 1.39 -2.07 4.16
N THR A 194 1.67 -2.47 2.92
CA THR A 194 0.93 -3.52 2.22
C THR A 194 1.76 -4.79 2.15
N GLY A 195 1.12 -5.94 2.06
CA GLY A 195 1.88 -7.17 1.87
C GLY A 195 1.06 -8.44 1.96
N ASP A 196 1.67 -9.50 1.42
CA ASP A 196 1.43 -10.88 1.77
C ASP A 196 2.43 -11.28 2.86
N TYR A 197 1.94 -11.42 4.08
CA TYR A 197 2.77 -11.71 5.24
C TYR A 197 2.98 -13.22 5.45
N ASN A 198 2.27 -14.08 4.69
CA ASN A 198 2.28 -15.53 4.90
C ASN A 198 2.09 -15.90 6.38
N ALA A 199 1.40 -15.07 7.12
CA ALA A 199 1.20 -15.14 8.57
C ALA A 199 -0.22 -14.69 8.93
N ALA A 200 -0.93 -15.52 9.68
CA ALA A 200 -2.23 -15.17 10.22
C ALA A 200 -2.13 -14.03 11.25
N PRO A 201 -3.22 -13.30 11.57
CA PRO A 201 -3.19 -12.15 12.48
C PRO A 201 -2.63 -12.42 13.88
N LYS A 202 -2.75 -13.67 14.36
CA LYS A 202 -2.21 -14.10 15.67
C LYS A 202 -0.79 -14.69 15.59
N ASN A 203 -0.20 -14.75 14.40
CA ASN A 203 1.17 -15.24 14.27
C ASN A 203 2.14 -14.25 14.93
N PRO A 204 3.08 -14.72 15.77
CA PRO A 204 4.03 -13.85 16.47
C PRO A 204 4.79 -12.87 15.57
N ALA A 205 5.07 -13.27 14.31
CA ALA A 205 5.75 -12.41 13.35
C ALA A 205 4.88 -11.20 12.94
N PHE A 206 3.60 -11.43 12.72
CA PHE A 206 2.67 -10.37 12.36
C PHE A 206 2.40 -9.43 13.55
N VAL A 207 2.23 -10.00 14.75
CA VAL A 207 2.10 -9.24 16.00
C VAL A 207 3.34 -8.37 16.24
N SER A 208 4.53 -8.95 16.08
CA SER A 208 5.81 -8.21 16.23
C SER A 208 5.92 -7.03 15.26
N LEU A 209 5.42 -7.17 14.03
CA LEU A 209 5.36 -6.04 13.09
C LEU A 209 4.40 -4.94 13.55
N LEU A 210 3.19 -5.33 13.99
CA LEU A 210 2.19 -4.35 14.44
C LEU A 210 2.72 -3.54 15.63
N GLU A 211 3.25 -4.21 16.64
CA GLU A 211 3.80 -3.58 17.84
C GLU A 211 5.08 -2.78 17.52
N GLY A 212 6.04 -3.43 16.85
CA GLY A 212 7.33 -2.83 16.50
C GLY A 212 7.27 -1.72 15.46
N GLY A 213 6.19 -1.62 14.68
CA GLY A 213 5.97 -0.57 13.68
C GLY A 213 4.94 0.47 14.12
N SER A 214 4.29 0.31 15.27
CA SER A 214 3.14 1.11 15.71
C SER A 214 2.06 1.15 14.62
N LEU A 215 1.66 -0.03 14.14
CA LEU A 215 0.75 -0.22 13.01
C LEU A 215 -0.52 -0.94 13.45
N ARG A 216 -1.60 -0.69 12.72
CA ARG A 216 -2.88 -1.40 12.88
C ARG A 216 -3.38 -1.93 11.55
N ASP A 217 -4.05 -3.08 11.60
CA ASP A 217 -4.69 -3.71 10.45
C ASP A 217 -6.00 -2.98 10.11
N THR A 218 -6.08 -2.39 8.91
CA THR A 218 -7.24 -1.61 8.47
C THR A 218 -8.51 -2.45 8.42
N PHE A 219 -8.43 -3.71 7.95
CA PHE A 219 -9.59 -4.60 7.91
C PHE A 219 -10.12 -4.88 9.32
N ARG A 220 -9.24 -5.15 10.28
CA ARG A 220 -9.64 -5.40 11.67
C ARG A 220 -10.13 -4.15 12.40
N ALA A 221 -9.71 -2.95 11.97
CA ALA A 221 -10.25 -1.71 12.51
C ALA A 221 -11.73 -1.49 12.15
N VAL A 222 -12.16 -1.96 10.97
CA VAL A 222 -13.54 -1.83 10.47
C VAL A 222 -14.38 -3.08 10.79
N HIS A 223 -13.79 -4.27 10.69
CA HIS A 223 -14.43 -5.57 10.84
C HIS A 223 -13.80 -6.41 11.95
N PRO A 224 -13.92 -6.01 13.23
CA PRO A 224 -13.22 -6.66 14.34
C PRO A 224 -13.65 -8.13 14.54
N ASP A 225 -14.93 -8.44 14.32
CA ASP A 225 -15.55 -9.73 14.61
C ASP A 225 -15.77 -10.61 13.37
N GLU A 226 -15.39 -10.14 12.17
CA GLU A 226 -15.56 -10.91 10.94
C GLU A 226 -14.73 -12.19 10.96
N THR A 227 -15.33 -13.31 10.60
CA THR A 227 -14.72 -14.64 10.64
C THR A 227 -14.37 -15.21 9.27
N ASP A 228 -15.09 -14.83 8.21
CA ASP A 228 -14.77 -15.21 6.83
C ASP A 228 -13.76 -14.25 6.22
N VAL A 229 -12.50 -14.40 6.63
CA VAL A 229 -11.42 -13.44 6.36
C VAL A 229 -10.28 -14.02 5.54
N GLY A 230 -10.42 -15.22 5.00
CA GLY A 230 -9.39 -15.85 4.19
C GLY A 230 -9.03 -15.00 2.98
N THR A 231 -7.73 -14.72 2.80
CA THR A 231 -7.24 -13.97 1.63
C THR A 231 -6.59 -14.88 0.59
N PHE A 232 -6.07 -16.05 0.98
CA PHE A 232 -5.61 -17.08 0.05
C PHE A 232 -6.77 -17.98 -0.37
N ASN A 233 -7.09 -18.06 -1.67
CA ASN A 233 -8.17 -18.87 -2.22
C ASN A 233 -7.69 -20.09 -3.01
N GLY A 234 -6.39 -20.13 -3.41
CA GLY A 234 -5.80 -21.23 -4.17
C GLY A 234 -6.51 -21.51 -5.50
N PHE A 235 -6.99 -20.47 -6.19
CA PHE A 235 -7.86 -20.56 -7.38
C PHE A 235 -9.15 -21.33 -7.09
N GLY A 236 -9.80 -21.05 -5.98
CA GLY A 236 -11.05 -21.66 -5.56
C GLY A 236 -10.92 -23.04 -4.87
N LYS A 237 -9.69 -23.51 -4.65
CA LYS A 237 -9.43 -24.81 -4.00
C LYS A 237 -9.39 -24.72 -2.45
N THR A 238 -9.29 -23.51 -1.90
CA THR A 238 -9.19 -23.28 -0.45
C THR A 238 -10.41 -22.49 0.04
N THR A 239 -11.12 -23.05 1.02
CA THR A 239 -12.39 -22.48 1.53
C THR A 239 -12.29 -21.88 2.93
N HIS A 240 -11.22 -22.17 3.69
CA HIS A 240 -11.05 -21.76 5.09
C HIS A 240 -9.63 -21.28 5.37
N ALA A 241 -9.12 -20.37 4.52
CA ALA A 241 -7.80 -19.81 4.72
C ALA A 241 -7.81 -18.70 5.79
N SER A 242 -6.65 -18.49 6.40
CA SER A 242 -6.41 -17.32 7.24
C SER A 242 -6.24 -16.07 6.40
N LYS A 243 -6.47 -14.91 7.01
CA LYS A 243 -6.09 -13.61 6.43
C LYS A 243 -4.57 -13.49 6.53
N ILE A 244 -3.88 -13.58 5.40
CA ILE A 244 -2.41 -13.46 5.32
C ILE A 244 -1.96 -12.23 4.55
N ASP A 245 -2.88 -11.58 3.84
CA ASP A 245 -2.66 -10.31 3.17
C ASP A 245 -3.30 -9.17 3.98
N ALA A 246 -2.66 -8.02 4.02
CA ALA A 246 -3.18 -6.86 4.75
C ALA A 246 -2.70 -5.52 4.18
N VAL A 247 -3.51 -4.50 4.45
CA VAL A 247 -3.12 -3.09 4.46
C VAL A 247 -3.01 -2.67 5.92
N LEU A 248 -1.82 -2.24 6.34
CA LEU A 248 -1.55 -1.74 7.69
C LEU A 248 -1.27 -0.24 7.62
N VAL A 249 -1.65 0.48 8.67
CA VAL A 249 -1.46 1.93 8.75
C VAL A 249 -0.99 2.35 10.14
N SER A 250 -0.22 3.43 10.20
CA SER A 250 0.10 4.11 11.46
C SER A 250 -1.12 4.88 12.01
N ASP A 251 -1.04 5.31 13.27
CA ASP A 251 -2.14 6.03 13.96
C ASP A 251 -2.47 7.41 13.37
N HIS A 252 -1.64 7.90 12.44
CA HIS A 252 -1.95 9.13 11.70
C HIS A 252 -3.21 9.02 10.82
N TRP A 253 -3.57 7.80 10.42
CA TRP A 253 -4.66 7.56 9.49
C TRP A 253 -5.97 7.24 10.22
N GLU A 254 -7.05 7.80 9.77
CA GLU A 254 -8.40 7.32 10.05
C GLU A 254 -8.80 6.30 8.97
N VAL A 255 -9.23 5.11 9.39
CA VAL A 255 -9.71 4.07 8.47
C VAL A 255 -11.20 4.27 8.26
N LYS A 256 -11.59 4.60 7.04
CA LYS A 256 -13.01 4.83 6.68
C LYS A 256 -13.70 3.57 6.21
N ASP A 257 -12.96 2.72 5.48
CA ASP A 257 -13.47 1.46 4.94
C ASP A 257 -12.32 0.49 4.71
N ALA A 258 -12.59 -0.80 4.71
CA ALA A 258 -11.67 -1.85 4.33
C ALA A 258 -12.43 -3.10 3.87
N ALA A 259 -11.90 -3.79 2.86
CA ALA A 259 -12.56 -4.97 2.30
C ALA A 259 -11.56 -6.04 1.83
N ILE A 260 -12.02 -7.30 1.80
CA ILE A 260 -11.40 -8.39 1.06
C ILE A 260 -12.20 -8.54 -0.23
N VAL A 261 -11.59 -8.24 -1.38
CA VAL A 261 -12.27 -8.20 -2.68
C VAL A 261 -12.35 -9.60 -3.28
N ARG A 262 -13.54 -10.17 -3.31
CA ARG A 262 -13.79 -11.56 -3.76
C ARG A 262 -14.30 -11.65 -5.20
N THR A 263 -13.82 -10.77 -6.06
CA THR A 263 -14.20 -10.73 -7.48
C THR A 263 -13.68 -11.97 -8.22
N ARG A 264 -14.56 -12.55 -9.04
CA ARG A 264 -14.25 -13.64 -9.97
C ARG A 264 -15.18 -13.56 -11.18
N GLU A 265 -14.78 -14.13 -12.29
CA GLU A 265 -15.61 -14.26 -13.49
C GLU A 265 -15.94 -15.74 -13.71
N GLY A 266 -17.17 -16.16 -13.36
CA GLY A 266 -17.54 -17.58 -13.33
C GLY A 266 -16.65 -18.37 -12.38
N GLU A 267 -15.91 -19.34 -12.90
CA GLU A 267 -14.94 -20.14 -12.15
C GLU A 267 -13.50 -19.58 -12.19
N ARG A 268 -13.27 -18.45 -12.87
CA ARG A 268 -11.95 -17.83 -13.00
C ARG A 268 -11.68 -16.82 -11.90
N PHE A 269 -10.52 -16.94 -11.28
CA PHE A 269 -10.03 -16.00 -10.28
C PHE A 269 -8.91 -15.14 -10.87
N PRO A 270 -8.82 -13.85 -10.49
CA PRO A 270 -7.71 -12.99 -10.93
C PRO A 270 -6.36 -13.48 -10.39
N SER A 271 -6.36 -14.06 -9.19
CA SER A 271 -5.20 -14.62 -8.50
C SER A 271 -5.64 -15.73 -7.55
N ASP A 272 -4.69 -16.51 -7.04
CA ASP A 272 -4.90 -17.41 -5.90
C ASP A 272 -5.01 -16.68 -4.55
N HIS A 273 -4.86 -15.34 -4.56
CA HIS A 273 -5.16 -14.45 -3.44
C HIS A 273 -6.30 -13.49 -3.79
N TYR A 274 -7.04 -13.07 -2.78
CA TYR A 274 -7.99 -11.97 -2.87
C TYR A 274 -7.29 -10.65 -2.50
N PRO A 275 -7.47 -9.56 -3.28
CA PRO A 275 -6.99 -8.25 -2.88
C PRO A 275 -7.59 -7.79 -1.56
N VAL A 276 -6.79 -7.08 -0.76
CA VAL A 276 -7.26 -6.35 0.42
C VAL A 276 -7.20 -4.86 0.13
N THR A 277 -8.31 -4.18 0.32
CA THR A 277 -8.44 -2.73 0.10
C THR A 277 -8.67 -1.99 1.40
N ALA A 278 -8.29 -0.72 1.44
CA ALA A 278 -8.64 0.22 2.49
C ALA A 278 -8.87 1.61 1.91
N THR A 279 -9.84 2.34 2.46
CA THR A 279 -10.00 3.78 2.28
C THR A 279 -9.58 4.45 3.58
N ILE A 280 -8.55 5.28 3.51
CA ILE A 280 -7.93 5.94 4.67
C ILE A 280 -7.90 7.45 4.45
N GLU A 281 -7.96 8.20 5.54
CA GLU A 281 -7.96 9.66 5.51
C GLU A 281 -7.02 10.22 6.58
N LEU A 282 -6.32 11.30 6.25
CA LEU A 282 -5.56 12.05 7.24
C LEU A 282 -6.51 13.06 7.91
N PRO A 283 -6.56 13.09 9.25
CA PRO A 283 -7.31 14.12 9.96
C PRO A 283 -6.89 15.51 9.50
N GLU A 284 -7.85 16.43 9.48
CA GLU A 284 -7.54 17.84 9.23
C GLU A 284 -6.44 18.33 10.18
N ALA A 285 -5.50 19.10 9.64
CA ALA A 285 -4.52 19.75 10.50
C ALA A 285 -5.27 20.67 11.48
N PRO A 286 -4.94 20.65 12.78
CA PRO A 286 -5.55 21.59 13.71
C PRO A 286 -5.36 23.01 13.16
N ALA A 287 -6.45 23.80 13.16
CA ALA A 287 -6.39 25.19 12.74
C ALA A 287 -5.27 25.89 13.53
N SER A 288 -4.32 26.49 12.83
CA SER A 288 -3.28 27.29 13.49
C SER A 288 -3.96 28.46 14.20
N GLU A 289 -3.88 28.48 15.55
CA GLU A 289 -4.30 29.60 16.37
C GLU A 289 -3.48 30.85 16.05
#